data_588c8d4bd58b54ef48ef3f189e58eaa7
#
_entry.id   588c8d4bd58b54ef48ef3f189e58eaa7
#
_cell.length_a   1.000
_cell.length_b   1.000
_cell.length_c   1.000
_cell.angle_alpha   90.00
_cell.angle_beta   90.00
_cell.angle_gamma   90.00
#
_symmetry.space_group_name_H-M   'P 1'
#
loop_
_entity.id
_entity.type
_entity.pdbx_description
1 polymer ?
#
loop_
_entity_poly.entity_id
_entity_poly.type
_entity_poly.pdbx_seq_one_letter_code
_entity_poly.pdbx_strand_id
1 'polypeptide(L)'
;MNEEIEEYYEELYRLCIDENQPLERRYRQLRESLERVVREKIQGNSLQTTDLAARINYVATQYGLDLKEQNQLHTFRLTSNDILNHRKSPVKEEFLRDLRAVAYAYRKMFAQDIPLKLFSVLPKQEIASSGKKEKMEYTVSYT
;
A
#
# COMPACT_ATOMS: atom_id res chain seq x y z
N MET A 1 -21.51 2.70 8.98
CA MET A 1 -21.06 2.05 7.73
C MET A 1 -20.45 3.08 6.80
N ASN A 2 -19.27 2.81 6.32
CA ASN A 2 -18.56 3.76 5.49
C ASN A 2 -18.52 3.25 4.06
N GLU A 3 -19.40 3.81 3.22
CA GLU A 3 -19.47 3.38 1.82
C GLU A 3 -18.21 3.73 1.04
N GLU A 4 -17.54 4.79 1.45
CA GLU A 4 -16.34 5.23 0.75
C GLU A 4 -15.24 4.18 0.85
N ILE A 5 -15.03 3.63 2.03
CA ILE A 5 -13.98 2.61 2.19
C ILE A 5 -14.37 1.34 1.43
N GLU A 6 -15.67 1.03 1.35
CA GLU A 6 -16.09 -0.13 0.59
C GLU A 6 -15.73 0.01 -0.88
N GLU A 7 -15.87 1.22 -1.43
CA GLU A 7 -15.48 1.46 -2.82
C GLU A 7 -13.98 1.33 -3.00
N TYR A 8 -13.19 1.82 -2.05
CA TYR A 8 -11.75 1.68 -2.13
C TYR A 8 -11.34 0.21 -2.07
N TYR A 9 -11.96 -0.57 -1.17
CA TYR A 9 -11.65 -1.99 -1.09
C TYR A 9 -12.05 -2.72 -2.36
N GLU A 10 -13.17 -2.34 -2.97
CA GLU A 10 -13.58 -2.95 -4.23
C GLU A 10 -12.58 -2.62 -5.34
N GLU A 11 -12.08 -1.40 -5.36
CA GLU A 11 -11.06 -1.02 -6.32
C GLU A 11 -9.79 -1.85 -6.13
N LEU A 12 -9.36 -2.03 -4.90
CA LEU A 12 -8.18 -2.85 -4.63
C LEU A 12 -8.40 -4.30 -5.07
N TYR A 13 -9.60 -4.82 -4.83
CA TYR A 13 -9.91 -6.18 -5.28
C TYR A 13 -9.77 -6.30 -6.78
N ARG A 14 -10.37 -5.38 -7.52
CA ARG A 14 -10.28 -5.42 -8.98
C ARG A 14 -8.85 -5.29 -9.47
N LEU A 15 -8.07 -4.41 -8.83
CA LEU A 15 -6.66 -4.29 -9.22
C LEU A 15 -5.90 -5.57 -8.95
N CYS A 16 -6.28 -6.32 -7.93
CA CYS A 16 -5.61 -7.56 -7.58
C CYS A 16 -5.86 -8.64 -8.59
N ILE A 17 -7.11 -8.77 -9.08
CA ILE A 17 -7.49 -9.93 -9.88
C ILE A 17 -7.48 -9.67 -11.40
N ASP A 18 -7.40 -8.42 -11.82
CA ASP A 18 -7.53 -8.10 -13.24
C ASP A 18 -6.18 -8.28 -13.94
N GLU A 19 -5.93 -9.48 -14.42
CA GLU A 19 -4.67 -9.77 -15.09
C GLU A 19 -4.67 -9.36 -16.55
N ASN A 20 -5.76 -8.80 -17.04
CA ASN A 20 -5.80 -8.28 -18.40
C ASN A 20 -5.18 -6.89 -18.52
N GLN A 21 -5.02 -6.18 -17.42
CA GLN A 21 -4.37 -4.88 -17.45
C GLN A 21 -2.87 -5.03 -17.24
N PRO A 22 -2.06 -4.25 -17.99
CA PRO A 22 -0.62 -4.26 -17.74
C PRO A 22 -0.30 -3.86 -16.32
N LEU A 23 0.74 -4.45 -15.75
CA LEU A 23 1.12 -4.17 -14.38
C LEU A 23 1.44 -2.70 -14.15
N GLU A 24 2.07 -2.05 -15.12
CA GLU A 24 2.39 -0.64 -14.97
C GLU A 24 1.12 0.18 -14.75
N ARG A 25 0.06 -0.13 -15.48
CA ARG A 25 -1.19 0.59 -15.32
C ARG A 25 -1.83 0.31 -13.97
N ARG A 26 -1.74 -0.94 -13.53
CA ARG A 26 -2.27 -1.31 -12.22
C ARG A 26 -1.51 -0.61 -11.11
N TYR A 27 -0.19 -0.47 -11.23
CA TYR A 27 0.61 0.30 -10.28
C TYR A 27 0.17 1.76 -10.25
N ARG A 28 -0.09 2.34 -11.41
CA ARG A 28 -0.55 3.72 -11.47
C ARG A 28 -1.88 3.89 -10.74
N GLN A 29 -2.80 2.97 -10.98
CA GLN A 29 -4.11 3.05 -10.34
C GLN A 29 -4.01 2.84 -8.83
N LEU A 30 -3.16 1.93 -8.38
CA LEU A 30 -2.96 1.72 -6.96
C LEU A 30 -2.37 2.97 -6.31
N ARG A 31 -1.40 3.60 -6.98
CA ARG A 31 -0.80 4.83 -6.48
C ARG A 31 -1.84 5.93 -6.37
N GLU A 32 -2.68 6.06 -7.38
CA GLU A 32 -3.72 7.09 -7.36
C GLU A 32 -4.72 6.85 -6.25
N SER A 33 -5.05 5.59 -5.98
CA SER A 33 -5.95 5.28 -4.87
C SER A 33 -5.35 5.73 -3.55
N LEU A 34 -4.10 5.38 -3.30
CA LEU A 34 -3.46 5.79 -2.05
C LEU A 34 -3.37 7.31 -1.94
N GLU A 35 -3.03 7.98 -3.03
CA GLU A 35 -2.93 9.44 -3.00
C GLU A 35 -4.27 10.08 -2.68
N ARG A 36 -5.35 9.54 -3.22
CA ARG A 36 -6.69 10.08 -2.92
C ARG A 36 -7.05 9.89 -1.45
N VAL A 37 -6.83 8.69 -0.93
CA VAL A 37 -7.16 8.41 0.47
C VAL A 37 -6.34 9.30 1.40
N VAL A 38 -5.04 9.39 1.15
CA VAL A 38 -4.19 10.19 2.01
C VAL A 38 -4.60 11.65 1.97
N ARG A 39 -4.92 12.16 0.78
CA ARG A 39 -5.37 13.55 0.67
C ARG A 39 -6.64 13.81 1.48
N GLU A 40 -7.58 12.86 1.42
CA GLU A 40 -8.82 13.03 2.18
C GLU A 40 -8.57 13.00 3.68
N LYS A 41 -7.64 12.19 4.12
CA LYS A 41 -7.38 12.03 5.54
C LYS A 41 -6.62 13.21 6.14
N ILE A 42 -5.99 14.04 5.32
CA ILE A 42 -5.29 15.23 5.82
C ILE A 42 -5.94 16.51 5.33
N GLN A 43 -7.21 16.41 4.92
CA GLN A 43 -7.94 17.57 4.39
C GLN A 43 -7.94 18.71 5.40
N GLY A 44 -7.70 19.93 4.92
CA GLY A 44 -7.63 21.09 5.79
C GLY A 44 -6.28 21.27 6.46
N ASN A 45 -5.31 20.40 6.17
CA ASN A 45 -3.98 20.45 6.74
C ASN A 45 -3.01 20.98 5.70
N SER A 46 -2.00 21.74 6.14
CA SER A 46 -1.02 22.29 5.20
C SER A 46 -0.25 21.19 4.47
N LEU A 47 -0.25 19.96 4.98
CA LEU A 47 0.43 18.86 4.32
C LEU A 47 -0.21 18.46 3.00
N GLN A 48 -1.40 18.99 2.68
CA GLN A 48 -2.02 18.69 1.39
C GLN A 48 -1.16 19.14 0.22
N THR A 49 -0.25 20.08 0.44
CA THR A 49 0.61 20.57 -0.63
C THR A 49 1.98 19.95 -0.64
N THR A 50 2.23 18.98 0.26
CA THR A 50 3.53 18.33 0.32
C THR A 50 3.53 17.08 -0.54
N ASP A 51 4.68 16.41 -0.60
CA ASP A 51 4.78 15.19 -1.39
C ASP A 51 4.19 14.00 -0.64
N LEU A 52 4.09 12.88 -1.34
CA LEU A 52 3.48 11.69 -0.77
C LEU A 52 4.26 11.15 0.41
N ALA A 53 5.59 11.29 0.40
CA ALA A 53 6.38 10.79 1.53
C ALA A 53 5.96 11.44 2.84
N ALA A 54 5.81 12.76 2.84
CA ALA A 54 5.40 13.48 4.05
C ALA A 54 3.98 13.11 4.47
N ARG A 55 3.10 12.93 3.48
CA ARG A 55 1.72 12.57 3.78
C ARG A 55 1.63 11.17 4.39
N ILE A 56 2.42 10.23 3.89
CA ILE A 56 2.45 8.88 4.48
C ILE A 56 2.90 8.95 5.92
N ASN A 57 3.94 9.73 6.20
CA ASN A 57 4.41 9.85 7.59
C ASN A 57 3.34 10.43 8.50
N TYR A 58 2.60 11.41 8.00
CA TYR A 58 1.53 12.01 8.79
C TYR A 58 0.42 11.00 9.10
N VAL A 59 -0.08 10.29 8.08
CA VAL A 59 -1.17 9.35 8.34
C VAL A 59 -0.70 8.17 9.18
N ALA A 60 0.57 7.77 9.06
CA ALA A 60 1.09 6.70 9.90
C ALA A 60 0.99 7.09 11.38
N THR A 61 1.35 8.32 11.71
CA THR A 61 1.25 8.79 13.09
C THR A 61 -0.20 8.95 13.52
N GLN A 62 -1.03 9.56 12.66
CA GLN A 62 -2.42 9.85 13.03
C GLN A 62 -3.24 8.60 13.23
N TYR A 63 -3.01 7.57 12.44
CA TYR A 63 -3.87 6.39 12.43
C TYR A 63 -3.20 5.15 13.00
N GLY A 64 -2.03 5.32 13.60
CA GLY A 64 -1.42 4.23 14.35
C GLY A 64 -0.81 3.13 13.51
N LEU A 65 -0.33 3.46 12.30
CA LEU A 65 0.44 2.49 11.55
C LEU A 65 1.77 2.27 12.26
N ASP A 66 2.17 1.01 12.40
CA ASP A 66 3.46 0.75 13.03
C ASP A 66 4.58 1.01 12.02
N LEU A 67 5.81 0.92 12.50
CA LEU A 67 6.97 1.25 11.66
C LEU A 67 7.04 0.36 10.43
N LYS A 68 6.71 -0.91 10.59
CA LYS A 68 6.74 -1.84 9.48
C LYS A 68 5.72 -1.45 8.41
N GLU A 69 4.51 -1.14 8.84
CA GLU A 69 3.46 -0.73 7.90
C GLU A 69 3.82 0.56 7.20
N GLN A 70 4.37 1.51 7.94
CA GLN A 70 4.80 2.77 7.35
C GLN A 70 5.89 2.54 6.30
N ASN A 71 6.86 1.70 6.63
CA ASN A 71 7.95 1.40 5.70
C ASN A 71 7.46 0.68 4.45
N GLN A 72 6.44 -0.17 4.60
CA GLN A 72 5.87 -0.85 3.44
C GLN A 72 5.20 0.14 2.49
N LEU A 73 4.55 1.17 3.01
CA LEU A 73 3.99 2.20 2.15
C LEU A 73 5.08 2.98 1.44
N HIS A 74 6.18 3.27 2.13
CA HIS A 74 7.29 3.96 1.47
C HIS A 74 7.95 3.09 0.41
N THR A 75 8.04 1.78 0.66
CA THR A 75 8.54 0.87 -0.37
C THR A 75 7.66 0.93 -1.61
N PHE A 76 6.34 0.91 -1.42
CA PHE A 76 5.42 1.04 -2.55
C PHE A 76 5.62 2.39 -3.25
N ARG A 77 5.75 3.47 -2.47
CA ARG A 77 5.94 4.80 -3.04
C ARG A 77 7.18 4.83 -3.94
N LEU A 78 8.28 4.30 -3.45
CA LEU A 78 9.53 4.30 -4.21
C LEU A 78 9.47 3.37 -5.42
N THR A 79 8.89 2.18 -5.25
CA THR A 79 8.76 1.24 -6.35
C THR A 79 7.90 1.83 -7.46
N SER A 80 6.77 2.44 -7.08
CA SER A 80 5.88 3.02 -8.09
C SER A 80 6.54 4.22 -8.78
N ASN A 81 7.31 5.03 -8.04
CA ASN A 81 8.06 6.11 -8.68
C ASN A 81 8.98 5.57 -9.77
N ASP A 82 9.72 4.51 -9.46
CA ASP A 82 10.67 3.96 -10.41
C ASP A 82 9.96 3.37 -11.63
N ILE A 83 8.84 2.69 -11.40
CA ILE A 83 8.09 2.10 -12.51
C ILE A 83 7.51 3.20 -13.39
N LEU A 84 6.89 4.22 -12.80
CA LEU A 84 6.22 5.25 -13.57
C LEU A 84 7.22 6.18 -14.27
N ASN A 85 8.46 6.20 -13.83
CA ASN A 85 9.52 6.96 -14.49
C ASN A 85 10.41 6.06 -15.36
N HIS A 86 9.95 4.85 -15.62
CA HIS A 86 10.60 3.91 -16.54
C HIS A 86 12.00 3.51 -16.09
N ARG A 87 12.25 3.53 -14.78
CA ARG A 87 13.53 3.08 -14.25
C ARG A 87 13.50 1.64 -13.78
N LYS A 88 12.32 1.04 -13.75
CA LYS A 88 12.15 -0.32 -13.25
C LYS A 88 10.94 -0.94 -13.94
N SER A 89 11.05 -2.24 -14.26
CA SER A 89 9.91 -2.99 -14.79
C SER A 89 9.09 -3.50 -13.63
N PRO A 90 7.76 -3.48 -13.73
CA PRO A 90 6.93 -3.99 -12.65
C PRO A 90 7.02 -5.51 -12.52
N VAL A 91 6.93 -6.00 -11.30
CA VAL A 91 6.97 -7.41 -10.98
C VAL A 91 5.69 -7.77 -10.23
N LYS A 92 5.01 -8.84 -10.66
CA LYS A 92 3.70 -9.18 -10.11
C LYS A 92 3.76 -9.42 -8.61
N GLU A 93 4.76 -10.15 -8.14
CA GLU A 93 4.85 -10.44 -6.71
C GLU A 93 5.03 -9.16 -5.90
N GLU A 94 5.79 -8.22 -6.42
CA GLU A 94 5.96 -6.93 -5.74
C GLU A 94 4.67 -6.13 -5.76
N PHE A 95 3.92 -6.20 -6.86
CA PHE A 95 2.64 -5.52 -6.92
C PHE A 95 1.68 -6.04 -5.88
N LEU A 96 1.59 -7.36 -5.74
CA LEU A 96 0.69 -7.94 -4.75
C LEU A 96 1.13 -7.62 -3.32
N ARG A 97 2.44 -7.61 -3.07
CA ARG A 97 2.98 -7.18 -1.79
C ARG A 97 2.56 -5.75 -1.48
N ASP A 98 2.69 -4.87 -2.45
CA ASP A 98 2.38 -3.46 -2.26
C ASP A 98 0.87 -3.23 -2.11
N LEU A 99 0.08 -3.96 -2.87
CA LEU A 99 -1.38 -3.85 -2.73
C LEU A 99 -1.82 -4.30 -1.36
N ARG A 100 -1.22 -5.36 -0.83
CA ARG A 100 -1.50 -5.80 0.53
C ARG A 100 -1.15 -4.72 1.54
N ALA A 101 -0.01 -4.07 1.36
CA ALA A 101 0.40 -2.99 2.26
C ALA A 101 -0.62 -1.86 2.27
N VAL A 102 -1.13 -1.49 1.10
CA VAL A 102 -2.12 -0.43 1.00
C VAL A 102 -3.42 -0.86 1.66
N ALA A 103 -3.84 -2.12 1.46
CA ALA A 103 -5.08 -2.60 2.08
C ALA A 103 -4.99 -2.56 3.61
N TYR A 104 -3.85 -2.97 4.16
CA TYR A 104 -3.70 -2.96 5.61
C TYR A 104 -3.60 -1.54 6.17
N ALA A 105 -3.05 -0.60 5.40
CA ALA A 105 -3.08 0.79 5.80
C ALA A 105 -4.51 1.32 5.83
N TYR A 106 -5.31 0.99 4.81
CA TYR A 106 -6.70 1.42 4.77
C TYR A 106 -7.49 0.87 5.96
N ARG A 107 -7.20 -0.38 6.34
CA ARG A 107 -7.88 -0.96 7.49
C ARG A 107 -7.73 -0.09 8.74
N LYS A 108 -6.54 0.43 8.94
CA LYS A 108 -6.31 1.28 10.11
C LYS A 108 -6.83 2.70 9.92
N MET A 109 -6.69 3.24 8.71
CA MET A 109 -7.10 4.62 8.47
C MET A 109 -8.61 4.78 8.53
N PHE A 110 -9.36 3.75 8.18
CA PHE A 110 -10.82 3.81 8.21
C PHE A 110 -11.43 2.99 9.34
N ALA A 111 -10.60 2.29 10.11
CA ALA A 111 -11.06 1.44 11.21
C ALA A 111 -12.12 0.44 10.73
N GLN A 112 -11.90 -0.17 9.58
CA GLN A 112 -12.82 -1.14 9.01
C GLN A 112 -12.03 -2.27 8.40
N ASP A 113 -12.39 -3.50 8.78
CA ASP A 113 -11.66 -4.68 8.35
C ASP A 113 -11.69 -4.87 6.85
N ILE A 114 -10.64 -5.51 6.35
CA ILE A 114 -10.55 -5.88 4.94
C ILE A 114 -11.64 -6.90 4.65
N PRO A 115 -12.45 -6.69 3.60
CA PRO A 115 -13.49 -7.66 3.27
C PRO A 115 -12.88 -9.04 2.96
N LEU A 116 -13.62 -10.08 3.30
CA LEU A 116 -13.14 -11.44 3.09
C LEU A 116 -12.75 -11.70 1.64
N LYS A 117 -13.52 -11.16 0.71
CA LYS A 117 -13.26 -11.34 -0.71
C LYS A 117 -11.86 -10.84 -1.08
N LEU A 118 -11.51 -9.64 -0.62
CA LEU A 118 -10.19 -9.07 -0.88
C LEU A 118 -9.12 -9.84 -0.12
N PHE A 119 -9.38 -10.12 1.15
CA PHE A 119 -8.40 -10.80 1.97
C PHE A 119 -8.00 -12.15 1.35
N SER A 120 -8.97 -12.84 0.74
CA SER A 120 -8.70 -14.16 0.20
C SER A 120 -7.75 -14.15 -1.01
N VAL A 121 -7.63 -13.02 -1.70
CA VAL A 121 -6.75 -12.94 -2.88
C VAL A 121 -5.42 -12.24 -2.56
N LEU A 122 -5.28 -11.66 -1.38
CA LEU A 122 -4.01 -11.02 -1.00
C LEU A 122 -3.01 -12.08 -0.61
N PRO A 123 -1.70 -11.79 -0.76
CA PRO A 123 -0.68 -12.70 -0.22
C PRO A 123 -0.94 -12.93 1.26
N LYS A 124 -0.80 -14.18 1.70
CA LYS A 124 -1.18 -14.52 3.06
C LYS A 124 -0.32 -13.79 4.08
N GLN A 125 0.95 -13.62 3.76
CA GLN A 125 1.82 -12.85 4.63
C GLN A 125 3.07 -12.52 3.87
N GLU A 126 3.90 -11.71 4.46
CA GLU A 126 5.15 -11.39 3.85
C GLU A 126 6.02 -12.59 3.94
N ILE A 127 6.63 -12.84 2.90
CA ILE A 127 7.51 -13.94 2.87
C ILE A 127 8.73 -13.61 3.67
N ALA A 128 9.06 -14.03 4.11
CA ALA A 128 9.95 -13.58 4.70
C ALA A 128 11.12 -13.90 4.36
N SER A 129 10.25 -13.89 4.14
CA SER A 129 10.79 -13.93 4.14
C SER A 129 11.45 -14.34 4.10
N SER A 130 11.27 -14.77 4.01
CA SER A 130 11.65 -15.23 4.18
C SER A 130 12.23 -15.54 4.36
N GLY A 131 12.37 -16.02 4.27
CA GLY A 131 12.77 -16.13 4.61
C GLY A 131 13.29 -16.29 5.13
N LYS A 132 13.53 -16.66 5.15
CA LYS A 132 14.04 -16.62 5.66
C LYS A 132 14.66 -16.12 6.33
N LYS A 133 14.70 -16.26 6.44
CA LYS A 133 15.25 -15.66 6.97
C LYS A 133 15.69 -15.00 7.44
N GLU A 134 15.49 -15.15 7.53
CA GLU A 134 15.92 -14.30 7.88
C GLU A 134 16.19 -13.66 8.38
N LYS A 135 16.18 -14.05 8.42
CA LYS A 135 16.53 -13.24 8.84
C LYS A 135 16.80 -12.42 9.24
N MET A 136 16.70 -12.64 9.35
CA MET A 136 16.94 -11.67 9.64
C MET A 136 17.33 -10.88 9.80
N GLU A 137 17.15 -11.20 9.75
CA GLU A 137 17.50 -10.28 9.80
C GLU A 137 17.71 -9.46 9.83
N TYR A 138 17.51 -9.80 9.91
CA TYR A 138 17.71 -8.74 9.94
C TYR A 138 17.78 -8.19 10.27
N THR A 139 17.43 -8.84 10.33
CA THR A 139 17.58 -8.09 10.63
C THR A 139 17.71 -7.35 10.86
N VAL A 140 17.65 -7.71 10.98
CA VAL A 140 17.94 -6.81 11.23
C VAL A 140 18.12 -6.11 11.20
N SER A 141 17.98 -6.67 11.06
CA SER A 141 18.27 -5.91 11.02
C SER A 141 18.26 -5.22 11.10
N TYR A 142 18.09 -5.56 11.14
CA TYR A 142 18.23 -4.77 11.25
C TYR A 142 18.14 -4.24 11.24
N THR A 143 17.94 -4.94 11.16
CA THR A 143 17.99 -4.37 11.17
C THR A 143 18.05 -3.87 11.08
#